data_883f93236145bae99f623db977c7e97b
#
_entry.id   883f93236145bae99f623db977c7e97b
#
_cell.length_a   1.000
_cell.length_b   1.000
_cell.length_c   1.000
_cell.angle_alpha   90.00
_cell.angle_beta   90.00
_cell.angle_gamma   90.00
#
_symmetry.space_group_name_H-M   'P 1'
#
loop_
_entity.id
_entity.type
_entity.pdbx_description
1 polymer ?
#
loop_
_entity_poly.entity_id
_entity_poly.type
_entity_poly.pdbx_seq_one_letter_code
_entity_poly.pdbx_strand_id
1 'polypeptide(L)'
;MTATDRSVQLVRLAAEAAADKLADDILAYDVSEQLVITDAFLLCSATNDRQVRAIVDEIEDRLRIEADAKPVRREGEREGRWVLLDYVDIVVHVQHEEDRTFYALERLWKDCPAISLPDSVTQVAAQRARPAAPGGRPVTGRHERAAVRTAPAPTPAPAARGEGGA
;
A
#
# COMPACT_ATOMS: atom_id res chain seq x y z
N MET A 1 5.06 3.82 23.24
CA MET A 1 3.67 4.01 22.79
C MET A 1 3.32 2.94 21.80
N THR A 2 2.10 2.48 21.80
CA THR A 2 1.55 1.55 20.81
C THR A 2 0.44 2.24 20.02
N ALA A 3 0.19 1.78 18.81
CA ALA A 3 -0.93 2.26 18.03
C ALA A 3 -2.25 2.08 18.80
N THR A 4 -3.14 3.05 18.69
CA THR A 4 -4.44 3.00 19.37
C THR A 4 -5.34 1.90 18.79
N ASP A 5 -6.31 1.43 19.56
CA ASP A 5 -7.32 0.46 19.08
C ASP A 5 -8.05 0.99 17.84
N ARG A 6 -8.32 2.28 17.77
CA ARG A 6 -8.92 2.95 16.62
C ARG A 6 -8.01 2.82 15.38
N SER A 7 -6.73 3.12 15.52
CA SER A 7 -5.76 3.01 14.42
C SER A 7 -5.63 1.57 13.93
N VAL A 8 -5.57 0.61 14.83
CA VAL A 8 -5.53 -0.81 14.48
C VAL A 8 -6.80 -1.24 13.75
N GLN A 9 -7.97 -0.79 14.19
CA GLN A 9 -9.25 -1.05 13.51
C GLN A 9 -9.24 -0.51 12.08
N LEU A 10 -8.83 0.75 11.89
CA LEU A 10 -8.76 1.37 10.56
C LEU A 10 -7.81 0.62 9.63
N VAL A 11 -6.63 0.25 10.11
CA VAL A 11 -5.66 -0.54 9.33
C VAL A 11 -6.23 -1.89 8.91
N ARG A 12 -6.92 -2.59 9.81
CA ARG A 12 -7.53 -3.90 9.52
C ARG A 12 -8.64 -3.79 8.48
N LEU A 13 -9.51 -2.80 8.60
CA LEU A 13 -10.55 -2.54 7.60
C LEU A 13 -9.97 -2.19 6.23
N ALA A 14 -8.94 -1.34 6.20
CA ALA A 14 -8.25 -1.00 4.97
C ALA A 14 -7.55 -2.21 4.33
N ALA A 15 -6.95 -3.07 5.13
CA ALA A 15 -6.32 -4.31 4.65
C ALA A 15 -7.34 -5.29 4.04
N GLU A 16 -8.50 -5.45 4.68
CA GLU A 16 -9.60 -6.26 4.14
C GLU A 16 -10.11 -5.71 2.81
N ALA A 17 -10.29 -4.40 2.71
CA ALA A 17 -10.69 -3.74 1.47
C ALA A 17 -9.67 -3.96 0.35
N ALA A 18 -8.38 -3.83 0.66
CA ALA A 18 -7.30 -4.09 -0.29
C ALA A 18 -7.30 -5.56 -0.76
N ALA A 19 -7.47 -6.51 0.17
CA ALA A 19 -7.54 -7.92 -0.15
C ALA A 19 -8.73 -8.27 -1.05
N ASP A 20 -9.88 -7.64 -0.85
CA ASP A 20 -11.07 -7.84 -1.69
C ASP A 20 -10.83 -7.40 -3.14
N LYS A 21 -9.92 -6.49 -3.38
CA LYS A 21 -9.47 -6.05 -4.71
C LYS A 21 -8.16 -6.70 -5.14
N LEU A 22 -7.79 -7.80 -4.49
CA LEU A 22 -6.64 -8.63 -4.85
C LEU A 22 -5.29 -7.90 -4.77
N ALA A 23 -5.15 -6.95 -3.86
CA ALA A 23 -3.87 -6.31 -3.59
C ALA A 23 -2.81 -7.34 -3.17
N ASP A 24 -1.57 -7.11 -3.57
CA ASP A 24 -0.42 -7.93 -3.21
C ASP A 24 0.35 -7.33 -2.04
N ASP A 25 1.09 -8.18 -1.32
CA ASP A 25 2.04 -7.79 -0.28
C ASP A 25 1.46 -6.78 0.73
N ILE A 26 0.32 -7.11 1.30
CA ILE A 26 -0.37 -6.29 2.29
C ILE A 26 0.37 -6.41 3.62
N LEU A 27 0.99 -5.32 4.07
CA LEU A 27 1.74 -5.23 5.32
C LEU A 27 1.26 -4.04 6.14
N ALA A 28 1.24 -4.19 7.45
CA ALA A 28 0.92 -3.11 8.37
C ALA A 28 1.95 -3.01 9.49
N TYR A 29 2.32 -1.80 9.84
CA TYR A 29 3.30 -1.50 10.88
C TYR A 29 2.79 -0.50 11.88
N ASP A 30 3.06 -0.74 13.15
CA ASP A 30 2.91 0.24 14.22
C ASP A 30 4.14 1.15 14.21
N VAL A 31 3.95 2.40 13.78
CA VAL A 31 5.01 3.40 13.68
C VAL A 31 4.90 4.48 14.75
N SER A 32 4.06 4.28 15.74
CA SER A 32 3.74 5.27 16.77
C SER A 32 4.95 5.68 17.61
N GLU A 33 5.94 4.82 17.78
CA GLU A 33 7.18 5.16 18.48
C GLU A 33 8.15 5.99 17.64
N GLN A 34 8.07 5.85 16.33
CA GLN A 34 8.99 6.50 15.38
C GLN A 34 8.43 7.81 14.82
N LEU A 35 7.11 7.89 14.69
CA LEU A 35 6.43 9.05 14.13
C LEU A 35 5.41 9.60 15.13
N VAL A 36 5.51 10.91 15.37
CA VAL A 36 4.60 11.62 16.29
C VAL A 36 3.22 11.87 15.64
N ILE A 37 3.17 11.92 14.31
CA ILE A 37 2.01 12.40 13.56
C ILE A 37 1.05 11.32 13.11
N THR A 38 1.45 10.04 13.16
CA THR A 38 0.60 8.91 12.77
C THR A 38 0.96 7.66 13.56
N ASP A 39 -0.02 6.80 13.79
CA ASP A 39 0.16 5.58 14.57
C ASP A 39 0.57 4.37 13.74
N ALA A 40 0.05 4.27 12.53
CA ALA A 40 0.24 3.07 11.72
C ALA A 40 0.35 3.34 10.23
N PHE A 41 1.08 2.48 9.54
CA PHE A 41 1.14 2.42 8.10
C PHE A 41 0.54 1.13 7.57
N LEU A 42 -0.18 1.24 6.45
CA LEU A 42 -0.58 0.10 5.63
C LEU A 42 0.09 0.24 4.26
N LEU A 43 0.74 -0.82 3.81
CA LEU A 43 1.35 -0.90 2.49
C LEU A 43 0.71 -2.05 1.71
N CYS A 44 0.38 -1.81 0.46
CA CYS A 44 -0.03 -2.85 -0.48
C CYS A 44 0.36 -2.46 -1.91
N SER A 45 0.34 -3.43 -2.80
CA SER A 45 0.73 -3.22 -4.19
C SER A 45 -0.25 -3.84 -5.18
N ALA A 46 -0.16 -3.39 -6.41
CA ALA A 46 -0.98 -3.82 -7.52
C ALA A 46 -0.16 -3.93 -8.81
N THR A 47 -0.64 -4.70 -9.76
CA THR A 47 0.07 -4.97 -11.02
C THR A 47 -0.16 -3.93 -12.11
N ASN A 48 -1.18 -3.09 -11.95
CA ASN A 48 -1.52 -2.04 -12.94
C ASN A 48 -2.27 -0.88 -12.29
N ASP A 49 -2.34 0.24 -12.99
CA ASP A 49 -2.94 1.48 -12.51
C ASP A 49 -4.44 1.36 -12.22
N ARG A 50 -5.15 0.56 -13.02
CA ARG A 50 -6.59 0.31 -12.80
C ARG A 50 -6.83 -0.39 -11.47
N GLN A 51 -6.00 -1.37 -11.13
CA GLN A 51 -6.09 -2.08 -9.86
C GLN A 51 -5.72 -1.17 -8.69
N VAL A 52 -4.71 -0.32 -8.83
CA VAL A 52 -4.38 0.70 -7.82
C VAL A 52 -5.61 1.55 -7.51
N ARG A 53 -6.29 2.05 -8.51
CA ARG A 53 -7.51 2.86 -8.33
C ARG A 53 -8.64 2.08 -7.67
N ALA A 54 -8.85 0.84 -8.09
CA ALA A 54 -9.88 -0.03 -7.49
C ALA A 54 -9.61 -0.29 -6.00
N ILE A 55 -8.37 -0.52 -5.62
CA ILE A 55 -7.97 -0.69 -4.22
C ILE A 55 -8.22 0.59 -3.42
N VAL A 56 -7.80 1.74 -3.94
CA VAL A 56 -7.99 3.05 -3.31
C VAL A 56 -9.48 3.32 -3.08
N ASP A 57 -10.31 3.14 -4.10
CA ASP A 57 -11.75 3.36 -4.02
C ASP A 57 -12.42 2.46 -2.98
N GLU A 58 -12.04 1.18 -2.94
CA GLU A 58 -12.59 0.24 -1.95
C GLU A 58 -12.16 0.57 -0.52
N ILE A 59 -10.91 0.97 -0.32
CA ILE A 59 -10.43 1.39 1.01
C ILE A 59 -11.20 2.62 1.48
N GLU A 60 -11.35 3.63 0.62
CA GLU A 60 -12.08 4.86 0.97
C GLU A 60 -13.54 4.57 1.30
N ASP A 61 -14.22 3.77 0.49
CA ASP A 61 -15.61 3.41 0.72
C ASP A 61 -15.78 2.62 2.01
N ARG A 62 -14.93 1.65 2.27
CA ARG A 62 -15.02 0.82 3.47
C ARG A 62 -14.77 1.62 4.74
N LEU A 63 -13.75 2.44 4.78
CA LEU A 63 -13.46 3.28 5.95
C LEU A 63 -14.54 4.33 6.17
N ARG A 64 -15.13 4.86 5.12
CA ARG A 64 -16.26 5.79 5.23
C ARG A 64 -17.51 5.12 5.79
N ILE A 65 -17.86 3.95 5.29
CA ILE A 65 -19.09 3.24 5.65
C ILE A 65 -18.98 2.60 7.03
N GLU A 66 -17.88 1.90 7.31
CA GLU A 66 -17.73 1.08 8.52
C GLU A 66 -17.09 1.80 9.70
N ALA A 67 -16.35 2.88 9.43
CA ALA A 67 -15.61 3.60 10.47
C ALA A 67 -15.85 5.10 10.48
N ASP A 68 -16.71 5.62 9.61
CA ASP A 68 -16.97 7.05 9.43
C ASP A 68 -15.68 7.87 9.28
N ALA A 69 -14.71 7.31 8.55
CA ALA A 69 -13.41 7.92 8.33
C ALA A 69 -13.24 8.34 6.88
N LYS A 70 -12.71 9.53 6.67
CA LYS A 70 -12.35 10.09 5.36
C LYS A 70 -10.90 10.54 5.38
N PRO A 71 -10.16 10.38 4.27
CA PRO A 71 -8.82 10.89 4.21
C PRO A 71 -8.82 12.42 4.28
N VAL A 72 -7.91 12.98 5.05
CA VAL A 72 -7.70 14.44 5.11
C VAL A 72 -6.84 14.92 3.95
N ARG A 73 -6.07 14.01 3.35
CA ARG A 73 -5.21 14.30 2.20
C ARG A 73 -5.03 13.05 1.36
N ARG A 74 -4.96 13.27 0.05
CA ARG A 74 -4.64 12.26 -0.96
C ARG A 74 -3.50 12.78 -1.81
N GLU A 75 -2.56 11.90 -2.15
CA GLU A 75 -1.44 12.23 -3.04
C GLU A 75 -1.24 11.11 -4.06
N GLY A 76 -0.78 11.47 -5.26
CA GLY A 76 -0.40 10.52 -6.31
C GLY A 76 -1.55 9.96 -7.14
N GLU A 77 -2.78 10.44 -6.97
CA GLU A 77 -3.95 9.90 -7.69
C GLU A 77 -3.86 10.04 -9.21
N ARG A 78 -3.23 11.11 -9.70
CA ARG A 78 -3.12 11.38 -11.14
C ARG A 78 -2.29 10.34 -11.86
N GLU A 79 -1.12 10.04 -11.33
CA GLU A 79 -0.18 9.10 -11.92
C GLU A 79 -0.64 7.64 -11.71
N GLY A 80 -1.37 7.38 -10.61
CA GLY A 80 -1.89 6.06 -10.28
C GLY A 80 -0.84 5.01 -10.00
N ARG A 81 0.41 5.41 -9.76
CA ARG A 81 1.52 4.49 -9.45
C ARG A 81 1.80 4.36 -7.96
N TRP A 82 1.60 5.42 -7.24
CA TRP A 82 1.76 5.47 -5.79
C TRP A 82 0.75 6.46 -5.22
N VAL A 83 -0.33 5.93 -4.67
CA VAL A 83 -1.37 6.72 -4.03
C VAL A 83 -1.19 6.64 -2.51
N LEU A 84 -1.15 7.80 -1.88
CA LEU A 84 -1.10 7.95 -0.44
C LEU A 84 -2.44 8.48 0.07
N LEU A 85 -3.01 7.80 1.05
CA LEU A 85 -4.22 8.23 1.76
C LEU A 85 -3.87 8.52 3.21
N ASP A 86 -3.98 9.79 3.60
CA ASP A 86 -3.70 10.24 4.96
C ASP A 86 -5.00 10.38 5.76
N TYR A 87 -5.16 9.53 6.77
CA TYR A 87 -6.30 9.54 7.71
C TYR A 87 -5.93 10.12 9.07
N VAL A 88 -4.78 10.77 9.20
CA VAL A 88 -4.19 11.24 10.46
C VAL A 88 -3.69 10.09 11.35
N ASP A 89 -4.60 9.24 11.83
CA ASP A 89 -4.25 8.10 12.67
C ASP A 89 -3.47 7.02 11.91
N ILE A 90 -3.77 6.86 10.64
CA ILE A 90 -3.08 5.92 9.75
C ILE A 90 -2.76 6.57 8.41
N VAL A 91 -1.73 6.06 7.76
CA VAL A 91 -1.40 6.38 6.36
C VAL A 91 -1.40 5.09 5.54
N VAL A 92 -2.14 5.11 4.44
CA VAL A 92 -2.22 3.99 3.51
C VAL A 92 -1.40 4.30 2.27
N HIS A 93 -0.52 3.38 1.90
CA HIS A 93 0.27 3.43 0.67
C HIS A 93 -0.19 2.32 -0.28
N VAL A 94 -0.74 2.69 -1.43
CA VAL A 94 -1.09 1.78 -2.51
C VAL A 94 -0.14 2.04 -3.68
N GLN A 95 0.72 1.08 -3.98
CA GLN A 95 1.79 1.24 -4.95
C GLN A 95 1.64 0.27 -6.11
N HIS A 96 2.04 0.71 -7.31
CA HIS A 96 2.34 -0.22 -8.39
C HIS A 96 3.50 -1.13 -7.95
N GLU A 97 3.49 -2.40 -8.34
CA GLU A 97 4.49 -3.38 -7.91
C GLU A 97 5.95 -2.96 -8.21
N GLU A 98 6.17 -2.26 -9.31
CA GLU A 98 7.48 -1.73 -9.67
C GLU A 98 7.96 -0.67 -8.67
N ASP A 99 7.08 0.25 -8.29
CA ASP A 99 7.39 1.29 -7.30
C ASP A 99 7.54 0.68 -5.90
N ARG A 100 6.74 -0.34 -5.58
CA ARG A 100 6.88 -1.09 -4.32
C ARG A 100 8.28 -1.67 -4.18
N THR A 101 8.77 -2.32 -5.23
CA THR A 101 10.11 -2.91 -5.26
C THR A 101 11.21 -1.86 -5.26
N PHE A 102 11.05 -0.81 -6.04
CA PHE A 102 12.06 0.25 -6.18
C PHE A 102 12.27 1.02 -4.89
N TYR A 103 11.20 1.51 -4.26
CA TYR A 103 11.29 2.30 -3.03
C TYR A 103 11.46 1.46 -1.79
N ALA A 104 10.93 0.23 -1.79
CA ALA A 104 11.05 -0.74 -0.70
C ALA A 104 10.77 -0.12 0.70
N LEU A 105 9.64 0.58 0.85
CA LEU A 105 9.27 1.29 2.08
C LEU A 105 9.29 0.39 3.32
N GLU A 106 8.94 -0.88 3.16
CA GLU A 106 8.97 -1.88 4.23
C GLU A 106 10.35 -2.04 4.87
N ARG A 107 11.43 -1.72 4.17
CA ARG A 107 12.78 -1.74 4.73
C ARG A 107 13.04 -0.62 5.73
N LEU A 108 12.40 0.53 5.52
CA LEU A 108 12.49 1.66 6.45
C LEU A 108 11.82 1.36 7.78
N TRP A 109 10.77 0.55 7.75
CA TRP A 109 9.92 0.27 8.91
C TRP A 109 10.06 -1.16 9.44
N LYS A 110 11.05 -1.90 8.95
CA LYS A 110 11.27 -3.32 9.31
C LYS A 110 11.45 -3.56 10.82
N ASP A 111 11.96 -2.57 11.54
CA ASP A 111 12.18 -2.66 12.98
C ASP A 111 10.96 -2.22 13.81
N CYS A 112 9.92 -1.73 13.14
CA CYS A 112 8.65 -1.42 13.78
C CYS A 112 7.82 -2.68 14.00
N PRO A 113 7.02 -2.75 15.07
CA PRO A 113 6.12 -3.88 15.28
C PRO A 113 5.15 -4.05 14.11
N ALA A 114 5.00 -5.27 13.63
CA ALA A 114 3.97 -5.59 12.64
C ALA A 114 2.60 -5.64 13.31
N ILE A 115 1.60 -5.08 12.65
CA ILE A 115 0.20 -5.21 13.08
C ILE A 115 -0.39 -6.47 12.45
N SER A 116 -0.96 -7.35 13.28
CA SER A 116 -1.62 -8.56 12.78
C SER A 116 -2.83 -8.19 11.93
N LEU A 117 -2.89 -8.74 10.72
CA LEU A 117 -4.01 -8.56 9.81
C LEU A 117 -5.05 -9.68 9.98
N PRO A 118 -6.32 -9.45 9.61
CA PRO A 118 -7.35 -10.48 9.67
C PRO A 118 -7.00 -11.71 8.85
N ASP A 119 -7.48 -12.88 9.28
CA ASP A 119 -7.22 -14.16 8.60
C ASP A 119 -7.69 -14.16 7.15
N SER A 120 -8.75 -13.43 6.84
CA SER A 120 -9.25 -13.23 5.47
C SER A 120 -8.19 -12.66 4.54
N VAL A 121 -7.41 -11.70 5.01
CA VAL A 121 -6.30 -11.09 4.26
C VAL A 121 -5.16 -12.08 4.03
N THR A 122 -4.79 -12.79 5.08
CA THR A 122 -3.70 -13.78 5.05
C THR A 122 -4.04 -14.97 4.17
N GLN A 123 -5.28 -15.45 4.20
CA GLN A 123 -5.76 -16.57 3.40
C GLN A 123 -5.79 -16.26 1.90
N VAL A 124 -6.23 -15.08 1.51
CA VAL A 124 -6.22 -14.64 0.11
C VAL A 124 -4.79 -14.63 -0.42
N ALA A 125 -3.85 -14.08 0.33
CA ALA A 125 -2.44 -14.07 -0.02
C ALA A 125 -1.88 -15.50 -0.17
N ALA A 126 -2.21 -16.39 0.76
CA ALA A 126 -1.76 -17.78 0.74
C ALA A 126 -2.34 -18.56 -0.45
N GLN A 127 -3.60 -18.33 -0.80
CA GLN A 127 -4.25 -18.96 -1.96
C GLN A 127 -3.61 -18.51 -3.29
N ARG A 128 -3.24 -17.25 -3.39
CA ARG A 128 -2.58 -16.69 -4.59
C ARG A 128 -1.12 -17.13 -4.72
N ALA A 129 -0.44 -17.37 -3.60
CA ALA A 129 0.94 -17.86 -3.56
C ALA A 129 1.07 -19.35 -3.87
N ARG A 130 -0.02 -20.11 -3.95
CA ARG A 130 0.01 -21.53 -4.33
C ARG A 130 0.49 -21.65 -5.77
N PRO A 131 1.55 -22.43 -6.06
CA PRO A 131 1.96 -22.69 -7.41
C PRO A 131 0.83 -23.42 -8.16
N ALA A 132 0.56 -22.99 -9.38
CA ALA A 132 -0.36 -23.72 -10.26
C ALA A 132 0.10 -25.17 -10.35
N ALA A 133 -0.84 -26.12 -10.24
CA ALA A 133 -0.53 -27.53 -10.35
C ALA A 133 0.25 -27.81 -11.64
N PRO A 134 1.28 -28.69 -11.63
CA PRO A 134 2.08 -28.98 -12.81
C PRO A 134 1.23 -29.73 -13.85
N GLY A 135 0.81 -29.03 -14.87
CA GLY A 135 0.00 -29.55 -15.96
C GLY A 135 -0.07 -28.59 -17.13
N GLY A 136 1.03 -28.42 -17.84
CA GLY A 136 1.04 -27.63 -19.07
C GLY A 136 2.43 -27.62 -19.70
N ARG A 137 2.55 -28.15 -20.87
CA ARG A 137 3.76 -28.28 -21.70
C ARG A 137 4.52 -26.96 -21.81
N PRO A 138 5.87 -26.97 -21.84
CA PRO A 138 6.66 -25.77 -22.12
C PRO A 138 6.46 -25.34 -23.58
N VAL A 139 5.99 -24.14 -23.76
CA VAL A 139 6.00 -23.48 -25.06
C VAL A 139 7.36 -22.79 -25.19
N THR A 140 8.21 -23.31 -26.06
CA THR A 140 9.45 -22.64 -26.43
C THR A 140 9.13 -21.40 -27.26
N GLY A 141 9.20 -20.24 -26.64
CA GLY A 141 9.10 -18.95 -27.32
C GLY A 141 10.42 -18.18 -27.19
N ARG A 142 10.99 -17.83 -28.33
CA ARG A 142 12.22 -17.10 -28.54
C ARG A 142 12.33 -15.83 -27.69
N HIS A 143 13.50 -15.66 -27.12
CA HIS A 143 13.92 -14.41 -26.49
C HIS A 143 14.00 -13.26 -27.49
N GLU A 144 13.16 -12.26 -27.30
CA GLU A 144 13.35 -10.96 -27.90
C GLU A 144 13.77 -9.99 -26.77
N ARG A 145 14.98 -9.47 -26.90
CA ARG A 145 15.53 -8.50 -25.95
C ARG A 145 14.79 -7.18 -26.10
N ALA A 146 13.95 -6.85 -25.15
CA ALA A 146 13.41 -5.50 -25.05
C ALA A 146 14.45 -4.58 -24.40
N ALA A 147 14.76 -3.51 -25.11
CA ALA A 147 15.66 -2.47 -24.65
C ALA A 147 15.13 -1.80 -23.40
N VAL A 148 15.95 -1.73 -22.37
CA VAL A 148 15.67 -0.98 -21.14
C VAL A 148 15.63 0.51 -21.49
N ARG A 149 14.45 1.08 -21.54
CA ARG A 149 14.31 2.53 -21.52
C ARG A 149 14.42 3.02 -20.08
N THR A 150 15.49 3.73 -19.82
CA THR A 150 15.71 4.43 -18.56
C THR A 150 14.70 5.56 -18.45
N ALA A 151 13.68 5.41 -17.63
CA ALA A 151 12.80 6.52 -17.29
C ALA A 151 13.52 7.41 -16.26
N PRO A 152 13.41 8.74 -16.39
CA PRO A 152 13.99 9.63 -15.40
C PRO A 152 13.23 9.49 -14.06
N ALA A 153 13.99 9.47 -12.97
CA ALA A 153 13.46 9.39 -11.64
C ALA A 153 12.50 10.58 -11.36
N PRO A 154 11.35 10.35 -10.74
CA PRO A 154 10.54 11.47 -10.28
C PRO A 154 11.29 12.23 -9.19
N THR A 155 11.39 13.54 -9.38
CA THR A 155 11.97 14.46 -8.40
C THR A 155 11.14 14.39 -7.11
N PRO A 156 11.75 14.22 -5.95
CA PRO A 156 11.00 14.28 -4.70
C PRO A 156 10.38 15.66 -4.55
N ALA A 157 9.10 15.69 -4.19
CA ALA A 157 8.39 16.93 -3.94
C ALA A 157 9.13 17.73 -2.85
N PRO A 158 9.32 19.05 -3.03
CA PRO A 158 9.98 19.87 -2.03
C PRO A 158 9.13 19.89 -0.77
N ALA A 159 9.78 19.67 0.36
CA ALA A 159 9.16 19.86 1.67
C ALA A 159 8.59 21.27 1.76
N ALA A 160 7.32 21.38 2.08
CA ALA A 160 6.67 22.68 2.29
C ALA A 160 7.38 23.39 3.46
N ARG A 161 8.09 24.44 3.13
CA ARG A 161 8.59 25.38 4.13
C ARG A 161 7.40 26.18 4.63
N GLY A 162 7.05 26.00 5.89
CA GLY A 162 6.15 26.92 6.59
C GLY A 162 6.85 28.26 6.72
N GLU A 163 6.39 29.25 5.98
CA GLU A 163 6.74 30.62 6.26
C GLU A 163 5.86 31.12 7.40
N GLY A 164 6.48 31.27 8.56
CA GLY A 164 5.93 32.06 9.62
C GLY A 164 6.00 33.56 9.23
N GLY A 165 4.86 34.12 8.94
CA GLY A 165 4.71 35.57 8.84
C GLY A 165 4.47 36.16 10.22
N ALA A 166 5.24 37.16 10.54
CA ALA A 166 5.12 38.00 11.74
C ALA A 166 3.79 38.74 11.80
#